data_bd07315ffbd40b76c408e2ee433febdd
#
_entry.id   bd07315ffbd40b76c408e2ee433febdd
#
_cell.length_a   1.000
_cell.length_b   1.000
_cell.length_c   1.000
_cell.angle_alpha   90.00
_cell.angle_beta   90.00
_cell.angle_gamma   90.00
#
_symmetry.space_group_name_H-M   'P 1'
#
loop_
_entity.id
_entity.type
_entity.pdbx_description
1 polymer ?
#
loop_
_entity_poly.entity_id
_entity_poly.type
_entity_poly.pdbx_seq_one_letter_code
_entity_poly.pdbx_strand_id
1 'polypeptide(L)' 'MTNEQWQENKDHLEGHITWPATKEQIVAACNDSSDIPGDVKADVQSNLPDGTYNSPEEVKSVVVTG' A
#
# COMPACT_ATOMS: atom_id res chain seq x y z
N MET A 1 -1.43 -9.37 2.47
CA MET A 1 -0.03 -9.01 2.75
C MET A 1 0.31 -9.40 4.17
N THR A 2 1.47 -9.97 4.38
CA THR A 2 1.94 -10.30 5.72
C THR A 2 2.57 -9.07 6.38
N ASN A 3 2.67 -9.11 7.71
CA ASN A 3 3.33 -8.04 8.45
C ASN A 3 4.80 -7.87 8.01
N GLU A 4 5.46 -8.96 7.69
CA GLU A 4 6.84 -8.94 7.20
C GLU A 4 6.94 -8.22 5.86
N GLN A 5 6.04 -8.52 4.93
CA GLN A 5 6.00 -7.84 3.64
C GLN A 5 5.73 -6.34 3.82
N TRP A 6 4.85 -6.00 4.75
CA TRP A 6 4.58 -4.60 5.07
C TRP A 6 5.84 -3.89 5.56
N GLN A 7 6.55 -4.49 6.51
CA GLN A 7 7.78 -3.89 7.05
C GLN A 7 8.85 -3.70 5.97
N GLU A 8 8.99 -4.66 5.07
CA GLU A 8 9.98 -4.58 4.00
C GLU A 8 9.66 -3.48 2.99
N ASN A 9 8.39 -3.19 2.76
CA ASN A 9 7.96 -2.25 1.74
C ASN A 9 7.43 -0.93 2.29
N LYS A 10 7.37 -0.80 3.60
CA LYS A 10 6.82 0.36 4.28
C LYS A 10 7.41 1.68 3.82
N ASP A 11 8.74 1.74 3.73
CA ASP A 11 9.42 2.98 3.34
C ASP A 11 9.09 3.39 1.91
N HIS A 12 8.95 2.42 1.02
CA HIS A 12 8.57 2.68 -0.37
C HIS A 12 7.12 3.17 -0.46
N LEU A 13 6.23 2.55 0.31
CA LEU A 13 4.83 2.96 0.33
C LEU A 13 4.67 4.37 0.91
N GLU A 14 5.36 4.66 2.00
CA GLU A 14 5.31 5.98 2.61
C GLU A 14 5.94 7.05 1.73
N GLY A 15 7.05 6.72 1.09
CA GLY A 15 7.81 7.68 0.29
C GLY A 15 7.21 7.99 -1.07
N HIS A 16 6.50 7.05 -1.68
CA HIS A 16 5.93 7.21 -3.02
C HIS A 16 4.49 7.73 -3.02
N ILE A 17 3.85 7.80 -1.88
CA ILE A 17 2.45 8.19 -1.77
C ILE A 17 2.32 9.50 -1.02
N THR A 18 1.53 10.42 -1.57
CA THR A 18 1.22 11.69 -0.91
C THR A 18 -0.04 11.50 -0.08
N TRP A 19 0.07 11.68 1.23
CA TRP A 19 -1.04 11.50 2.16
C TRP A 19 -1.74 12.83 2.44
N PRO A 20 -3.06 12.86 2.57
CA PRO A 20 -3.99 11.72 2.43
C PRO A 20 -4.10 11.25 0.97
N ALA A 21 -4.39 9.96 0.81
CA ALA A 21 -4.46 9.32 -0.50
C ALA A 21 -5.68 8.42 -0.61
N THR A 22 -6.26 8.36 -1.81
CA THR A 22 -7.34 7.42 -2.10
C THR A 22 -6.77 6.08 -2.54
N LYS A 23 -7.62 5.04 -2.57
CA LYS A 23 -7.21 3.73 -3.09
C LYS A 23 -6.59 3.86 -4.48
N GLU A 24 -7.22 4.63 -5.36
CA GLU A 24 -6.73 4.84 -6.73
C GLU A 24 -5.31 5.41 -6.74
N GLN A 25 -5.08 6.40 -5.89
CA GLN A 25 -3.77 7.03 -5.79
C GLN A 25 -2.72 6.07 -5.25
N ILE A 26 -3.11 5.26 -4.27
CA ILE A 26 -2.22 4.29 -3.65
C ILE A 26 -1.84 3.20 -4.67
N VAL A 27 -2.83 2.67 -5.38
CA VAL A 27 -2.60 1.65 -6.41
C VAL A 27 -1.73 2.19 -7.54
N ALA A 28 -1.99 3.41 -7.99
CA ALA A 28 -1.20 4.05 -9.04
C ALA A 28 0.25 4.24 -8.60
N ALA A 29 0.47 4.68 -7.37
CA ALA A 29 1.82 4.86 -6.84
C ALA A 29 2.56 3.53 -6.74
N CYS A 30 1.89 2.46 -6.32
CA CYS A 30 2.48 1.13 -6.27
C CYS A 30 2.86 0.64 -7.66
N ASN A 31 2.00 0.86 -8.65
CA ASN A 31 2.26 0.42 -10.02
C ASN A 31 3.43 1.18 -10.66
N ASP A 32 3.60 2.44 -10.28
CA ASP A 32 4.70 3.26 -10.79
C ASP A 32 6.03 2.95 -10.10
N SER A 33 5.99 2.29 -8.95
CA SER A 33 7.20 2.00 -8.18
C SER A 33 7.80 0.66 -8.63
N SER A 34 9.03 0.69 -9.11
CA SER A 34 9.75 -0.53 -9.47
C SER A 34 10.33 -1.25 -8.26
N ASP A 35 10.34 -0.60 -7.11
CA ASP A 35 10.89 -1.14 -5.86
C ASP A 35 9.93 -2.07 -5.14
N ILE A 36 8.64 -2.01 -5.49
CA ILE A 36 7.61 -2.81 -4.84
C ILE A 36 7.37 -4.09 -5.64
N PRO A 37 7.49 -5.29 -5.02
CA PRO A 37 7.24 -6.55 -5.72
C PRO A 37 5.81 -6.65 -6.27
N GLY A 38 5.65 -7.39 -7.36
CA GLY A 38 4.35 -7.55 -8.02
C GLY A 38 3.28 -8.19 -7.15
N ASP A 39 3.66 -9.12 -6.28
CA ASP A 39 2.73 -9.76 -5.35
C ASP A 39 2.21 -8.77 -4.30
N VAL A 40 3.04 -7.84 -3.86
CA VAL A 40 2.61 -6.79 -2.93
C VAL A 40 1.67 -5.82 -3.64
N LYS A 41 1.98 -5.46 -4.88
CA LYS A 41 1.09 -4.60 -5.69
C LYS A 41 -0.28 -5.23 -5.86
N ALA A 42 -0.31 -6.52 -6.16
CA ALA A 42 -1.55 -7.26 -6.34
C ALA A 42 -2.36 -7.33 -5.04
N ASP A 43 -1.69 -7.54 -3.91
CA ASP A 43 -2.33 -7.56 -2.60
C ASP A 43 -3.00 -6.22 -2.29
N VAL A 44 -2.31 -5.13 -2.53
CA VAL A 44 -2.86 -3.79 -2.29
C VAL A 44 -4.07 -3.57 -3.19
N GLN A 45 -3.96 -3.91 -4.46
CA GLN A 45 -5.05 -3.72 -5.42
C GLN A 45 -6.28 -4.55 -5.06
N SER A 46 -6.08 -5.77 -4.58
CA SER A 46 -7.17 -6.70 -4.31
C SER A 46 -7.81 -6.52 -2.93
N ASN A 47 -7.02 -6.12 -1.94
CA ASN A 47 -7.46 -6.13 -0.55
C ASN A 47 -7.77 -4.75 0.03
N LEU A 48 -7.36 -3.68 -0.66
CA LEU A 48 -7.59 -2.33 -0.16
C LEU A 48 -8.98 -1.84 -0.56
N PRO A 49 -9.89 -1.58 0.39
CA PRO A 49 -11.21 -1.04 0.08
C PRO A 49 -11.12 0.37 -0.49
N ASP A 50 -12.12 0.75 -1.26
CA ASP A 50 -12.25 2.13 -1.76
C ASP A 50 -12.42 3.09 -0.59
N GLY A 51 -11.79 4.24 -0.70
CA GLY A 51 -11.89 5.28 0.33
C GLY A 51 -10.64 6.14 0.37
N THR A 52 -10.62 7.04 1.33
CA THR A 52 -9.49 7.94 1.56
C THR A 52 -8.73 7.48 2.79
N TYR A 53 -7.42 7.40 2.67
CA TYR A 53 -6.52 6.97 3.75
C TYR A 53 -5.62 8.15 4.14
N ASN A 54 -5.63 8.49 5.41
CA ASN A 54 -4.90 9.65 5.91
C ASN A 54 -3.43 9.36 6.20
N SER A 55 -3.10 8.09 6.39
CA SER A 55 -1.72 7.69 6.71
C SER A 55 -1.47 6.26 6.28
N PRO A 56 -0.20 5.84 6.15
CA PRO A 56 0.15 4.45 5.85
C PRO A 56 -0.40 3.46 6.87
N GLU A 57 -0.56 3.87 8.11
CA GLU A 57 -1.10 3.02 9.18
C GLU A 57 -2.52 2.55 8.86
N GLU A 58 -3.32 3.41 8.25
CA GLU A 58 -4.69 3.05 7.86
C GLU A 58 -4.69 2.01 6.76
N VAL A 59 -3.74 2.10 5.83
CA VAL A 59 -3.58 1.10 4.77
C VAL A 59 -3.14 -0.23 5.39
N LYS A 60 -2.18 -0.20 6.29
CA LYS A 60 -1.68 -1.39 6.97
C LYS A 60 -2.81 -2.16 7.64
N SER A 61 -3.70 -1.45 8.31
CA SER A 61 -4.78 -2.09 9.08
C SER A 61 -5.73 -2.90 8.22
N VAL A 62 -5.82 -2.63 6.92
CA VAL A 62 -6.73 -3.34 6.03
C VAL A 62 -6.02 -4.32 5.09
N VAL A 63 -4.74 -4.14 4.80
CA VAL A 63 -4.02 -5.03 3.88
C VAL A 63 -3.15 -6.08 4.60
N VAL A 64 -2.76 -5.83 5.82
CA VAL A 64 -1.96 -6.78 6.61
C VAL A 64 -2.90 -7.70 7.37
N THR A 65 -2.79 -9.00 7.08
CA THR A 65 -3.67 -10.01 7.67
C THR A 65 -2.94 -11.00 8.59
N GLY A 66 -1.65 -10.88 8.68
CA GLY A 66 -0.86 -11.82 9.47
C GLY A 66 -0.11 -11.20 10.62
#